data_457f929d23280ed97c43925782d911aa
#
_entry.id   457f929d23280ed97c43925782d911aa
#
_cell.length_a   1.000
_cell.length_b   1.000
_cell.length_c   1.000
_cell.angle_alpha   90.00
_cell.angle_beta   90.00
_cell.angle_gamma   90.00
#
_symmetry.space_group_name_H-M   'P 1'
#
loop_
_entity.id
_entity.type
_entity.pdbx_description
1 polymer ?
#
loop_
_entity_poly.entity_id
_entity_poly.type
_entity_poly.pdbx_seq_one_letter_code
_entity_poly.pdbx_strand_id
1 'polypeptide(L)'
;LILGAFLHDVGKIGISDNILLKPGKLSDDEFAIMRTHVELGVQTISSSAWLQAARPIIECHHEKYNGSGYPRGLKGEDIPLVARIFAIVDVFDALTSLRPYKDPWPFEKAMATLEKDAGSHFDPQLLNAFKTVAGALHDEIGRSSEADLSARLTPLVERYYLRSPPR
;
A
#
# COMPACT_ATOMS: atom_id res chain seq x y z
N LEU A 1 9.06 -1.17 -5.77
CA LEU A 1 7.71 -0.69 -5.51
C LEU A 1 6.66 -1.76 -5.86
N ILE A 2 6.54 -2.21 -7.13
CA ILE A 2 5.49 -3.13 -7.62
C ILE A 2 5.42 -4.41 -6.77
N LEU A 3 6.55 -5.09 -6.54
CA LEU A 3 6.58 -6.30 -5.72
C LEU A 3 6.07 -6.05 -4.29
N GLY A 4 6.46 -4.92 -3.70
CA GLY A 4 5.96 -4.53 -2.38
C GLY A 4 4.46 -4.26 -2.36
N ALA A 5 3.92 -3.64 -3.41
CA ALA A 5 2.49 -3.41 -3.53
C ALA A 5 1.68 -4.72 -3.55
N PHE A 6 2.17 -5.76 -4.25
CA PHE A 6 1.53 -7.07 -4.24
C PHE A 6 1.64 -7.81 -2.90
N LEU A 7 2.72 -7.59 -2.17
CA LEU A 7 3.07 -8.39 -0.99
C LEU A 7 2.88 -7.63 0.34
N HIS A 8 2.48 -6.34 0.33
CA HIS A 8 2.40 -5.55 1.56
C HIS A 8 1.60 -6.22 2.66
N ASP A 9 0.53 -6.88 2.29
CA ASP A 9 -0.43 -7.54 3.16
C ASP A 9 -0.26 -9.08 3.24
N VAL A 10 0.82 -9.65 2.69
CA VAL A 10 1.01 -11.12 2.65
C VAL A 10 0.96 -11.76 4.03
N GLY A 11 1.37 -11.05 5.07
CA GLY A 11 1.33 -11.55 6.45
C GLY A 11 -0.06 -11.70 7.03
N LYS A 12 -1.11 -11.17 6.40
CA LYS A 12 -2.50 -11.39 6.81
C LYS A 12 -2.91 -12.87 6.75
N ILE A 13 -2.20 -13.68 5.98
CA ILE A 13 -2.40 -15.14 5.97
C ILE A 13 -2.18 -15.79 7.35
N GLY A 14 -1.39 -15.15 8.20
CA GLY A 14 -1.15 -15.61 9.59
C GLY A 14 -2.11 -15.03 10.62
N ILE A 15 -3.08 -14.21 10.22
CA ILE A 15 -4.09 -13.63 11.11
C ILE A 15 -5.33 -14.53 11.12
N SER A 16 -5.86 -14.81 12.31
CA SER A 16 -7.07 -15.63 12.45
C SER A 16 -8.27 -14.97 11.73
N ASP A 17 -9.08 -15.79 11.05
CA ASP A 17 -10.29 -15.37 10.33
C ASP A 17 -11.29 -14.65 11.27
N ASN A 18 -11.35 -15.01 12.53
CA ASN A 18 -12.20 -14.34 13.53
C ASN A 18 -11.85 -12.85 13.70
N ILE A 19 -10.60 -12.48 13.43
CA ILE A 19 -10.13 -11.09 13.48
C ILE A 19 -10.16 -10.49 12.09
N LEU A 20 -9.61 -11.19 11.09
CA LEU A 20 -9.47 -10.70 9.72
C LEU A 20 -10.81 -10.40 9.07
N LEU A 21 -11.81 -11.28 9.29
CA LEU A 21 -13.15 -11.20 8.70
C LEU A 21 -14.21 -10.66 9.66
N LYS A 22 -13.80 -10.12 10.82
CA LYS A 22 -14.74 -9.62 11.82
C LYS A 22 -15.63 -8.52 11.26
N PRO A 23 -16.96 -8.69 11.32
CA PRO A 23 -17.86 -7.60 10.94
C PRO A 23 -17.82 -6.50 12.02
N GLY A 24 -17.35 -5.32 11.66
CA GLY A 24 -17.28 -4.17 12.56
C GLY A 24 -15.86 -3.82 13.02
N LYS A 25 -15.78 -3.02 14.09
CA LYS A 25 -14.48 -2.56 14.63
C LYS A 25 -13.80 -3.63 15.44
N LEU A 26 -12.49 -3.73 15.30
CA LEU A 26 -11.65 -4.54 16.18
C LEU A 26 -11.54 -3.88 17.56
N SER A 27 -11.46 -4.69 18.63
CA SER A 27 -11.02 -4.23 19.95
C SER A 27 -9.52 -3.87 19.90
N ASP A 28 -9.02 -3.23 20.95
CA ASP A 28 -7.59 -2.88 21.04
C ASP A 28 -6.70 -4.13 21.00
N ASP A 29 -7.09 -5.20 21.68
CA ASP A 29 -6.36 -6.48 21.68
C ASP A 29 -6.38 -7.14 20.28
N GLU A 30 -7.55 -7.17 19.63
CA GLU A 30 -7.68 -7.69 18.27
C GLU A 30 -6.89 -6.84 17.27
N PHE A 31 -6.87 -5.53 17.46
CA PHE A 31 -6.08 -4.64 16.62
C PHE A 31 -4.57 -4.85 16.84
N ALA A 32 -4.15 -5.11 18.08
CA ALA A 32 -2.76 -5.48 18.36
C ALA A 32 -2.36 -6.76 17.62
N ILE A 33 -3.24 -7.78 17.59
CA ILE A 33 -3.01 -9.00 16.80
C ILE A 33 -3.01 -8.68 15.30
N MET A 34 -3.95 -7.89 14.80
CA MET A 34 -3.98 -7.48 13.38
C MET A 34 -2.65 -6.83 12.95
N ARG A 35 -2.06 -5.97 13.79
CA ARG A 35 -0.79 -5.28 13.48
C ARG A 35 0.38 -6.25 13.28
N THR A 36 0.33 -7.46 13.84
CA THR A 36 1.40 -8.45 13.67
C THR A 36 1.53 -8.95 12.24
N HIS A 37 0.55 -8.69 11.32
CA HIS A 37 0.69 -9.06 9.92
C HIS A 37 1.93 -8.45 9.27
N VAL A 38 2.40 -7.29 9.74
CA VAL A 38 3.63 -6.66 9.24
C VAL A 38 4.84 -7.56 9.49
N GLU A 39 5.00 -8.02 10.73
CA GLU A 39 6.10 -8.93 11.10
C GLU A 39 5.97 -10.29 10.42
N LEU A 40 4.77 -10.86 10.38
CA LEU A 40 4.49 -12.11 9.69
C LEU A 40 4.79 -11.99 8.19
N GLY A 41 4.49 -10.85 7.58
CA GLY A 41 4.83 -10.58 6.19
C GLY A 41 6.34 -10.56 5.95
N VAL A 42 7.09 -9.88 6.80
CA VAL A 42 8.56 -9.88 6.75
C VAL A 42 9.12 -11.29 6.94
N GLN A 43 8.60 -12.06 7.88
CA GLN A 43 9.00 -13.45 8.10
C GLN A 43 8.73 -14.33 6.87
N THR A 44 7.55 -14.17 6.25
CA THR A 44 7.14 -14.92 5.07
C THR A 44 8.13 -14.77 3.90
N ILE A 45 8.66 -13.56 3.69
CA ILE A 45 9.61 -13.31 2.60
C ILE A 45 11.08 -13.54 2.98
N SER A 46 11.37 -13.82 4.25
CA SER A 46 12.73 -13.80 4.80
C SER A 46 13.70 -14.78 4.12
N SER A 47 13.20 -15.96 3.74
CA SER A 47 14.00 -17.03 3.10
C SER A 47 14.27 -16.82 1.61
N SER A 48 13.65 -15.81 0.98
CA SER A 48 13.72 -15.59 -0.46
C SER A 48 14.47 -14.30 -0.80
N ALA A 49 15.68 -14.42 -1.32
CA ALA A 49 16.54 -13.28 -1.63
C ALA A 49 15.88 -12.28 -2.61
N TRP A 50 15.17 -12.78 -3.63
CA TRP A 50 14.54 -11.92 -4.63
C TRP A 50 13.33 -11.16 -4.10
N LEU A 51 12.66 -11.64 -3.03
CA LEU A 51 11.55 -10.96 -2.38
C LEU A 51 12.00 -9.82 -1.45
N GLN A 52 13.29 -9.75 -1.08
CA GLN A 52 13.78 -8.73 -0.15
C GLN A 52 13.56 -7.30 -0.66
N ALA A 53 13.46 -7.10 -1.98
CA ALA A 53 13.10 -5.80 -2.55
C ALA A 53 11.69 -5.29 -2.16
N ALA A 54 10.78 -6.18 -1.71
CA ALA A 54 9.46 -5.83 -1.20
C ALA A 54 9.48 -5.40 0.27
N ARG A 55 10.50 -5.82 1.03
CA ARG A 55 10.58 -5.64 2.48
C ARG A 55 10.31 -4.21 2.97
N PRO A 56 10.87 -3.15 2.38
CA PRO A 56 10.63 -1.79 2.88
C PRO A 56 9.15 -1.39 2.86
N ILE A 57 8.37 -1.89 1.90
CA ILE A 57 6.92 -1.62 1.84
C ILE A 57 6.19 -2.51 2.85
N ILE A 58 6.46 -3.82 2.89
CA ILE A 58 5.83 -4.75 3.84
C ILE A 58 6.04 -4.24 5.28
N GLU A 59 7.26 -3.82 5.61
CA GLU A 59 7.63 -3.40 6.97
C GLU A 59 7.08 -2.03 7.36
N CYS A 60 6.87 -1.11 6.39
CA CYS A 60 6.64 0.29 6.69
C CYS A 60 5.35 0.90 6.09
N HIS A 61 4.48 0.11 5.42
CA HIS A 61 3.29 0.66 4.78
C HIS A 61 2.25 1.24 5.74
N HIS A 62 2.32 0.90 7.02
CA HIS A 62 1.49 1.46 8.07
C HIS A 62 2.19 2.53 8.93
N GLU A 63 3.43 2.88 8.59
CA GLU A 63 4.07 4.03 9.20
C GLU A 63 3.40 5.32 8.72
N LYS A 64 3.40 6.34 9.59
CA LYS A 64 2.83 7.64 9.28
C LYS A 64 3.90 8.72 9.38
N TYR A 65 3.86 9.69 8.48
CA TYR A 65 4.88 10.73 8.36
C TYR A 65 5.18 11.47 9.68
N ASN A 66 4.18 11.62 10.55
CA ASN A 66 4.34 12.23 11.87
C ASN A 66 4.88 11.29 12.98
N GLY A 67 5.10 10.00 12.66
CA GLY A 67 5.58 8.99 13.61
C GLY A 67 4.50 8.30 14.45
N SER A 68 3.21 8.56 14.18
CA SER A 68 2.10 7.91 14.89
C SER A 68 1.70 6.55 14.30
N GLY A 69 2.45 6.05 13.31
CA GLY A 69 2.23 4.77 12.65
C GLY A 69 2.78 3.57 13.42
N TYR A 70 2.83 2.43 12.77
CA TYR A 70 3.39 1.20 13.31
C TYR A 70 4.10 0.40 12.20
N PRO A 71 4.95 -0.59 12.53
CA PRO A 71 5.24 -1.15 13.85
C PRO A 71 6.31 -0.38 14.64
N ARG A 72 7.11 0.49 14.00
CA ARG A 72 8.30 1.10 14.58
C ARG A 72 8.11 2.57 14.99
N GLY A 73 7.04 3.21 14.53
CA GLY A 73 6.80 4.65 14.74
C GLY A 73 7.84 5.53 14.05
N LEU A 74 8.29 5.12 12.85
CA LEU A 74 9.24 5.90 12.05
C LEU A 74 8.61 7.23 11.65
N LYS A 75 9.44 8.29 11.59
CA LYS A 75 8.96 9.64 11.31
C LYS A 75 9.69 10.26 10.13
N GLY A 76 8.93 11.00 9.32
CA GLY A 76 9.51 11.78 8.23
C GLY A 76 10.27 10.92 7.24
N GLU A 77 11.51 11.29 6.97
CA GLU A 77 12.38 10.60 6.00
C GLU A 77 13.04 9.33 6.54
N ASP A 78 12.89 9.02 7.84
CA ASP A 78 13.27 7.71 8.37
C ASP A 78 12.40 6.60 7.79
N ILE A 79 11.19 6.94 7.29
CA ILE A 79 10.36 6.01 6.53
C ILE A 79 10.94 5.90 5.11
N PRO A 80 11.24 4.68 4.63
CA PRO A 80 11.76 4.47 3.27
C PRO A 80 10.90 5.17 2.21
N LEU A 81 11.53 5.83 1.24
CA LEU A 81 10.85 6.58 0.17
C LEU A 81 9.74 5.75 -0.51
N VAL A 82 10.04 4.48 -0.82
CA VAL A 82 9.08 3.59 -1.49
C VAL A 82 7.84 3.29 -0.62
N ALA A 83 7.98 3.29 0.70
CA ALA A 83 6.85 3.10 1.63
C ALA A 83 6.04 4.40 1.76
N ARG A 84 6.69 5.58 1.79
CA ARG A 84 6.00 6.88 1.77
C ARG A 84 5.16 7.07 0.50
N ILE A 85 5.70 6.67 -0.67
CA ILE A 85 4.97 6.69 -1.94
C ILE A 85 3.80 5.70 -1.88
N PHE A 86 4.06 4.48 -1.43
CA PHE A 86 3.05 3.43 -1.38
C PHE A 86 1.87 3.81 -0.49
N ALA A 87 2.11 4.40 0.69
CA ALA A 87 1.06 4.84 1.60
C ALA A 87 0.04 5.80 0.96
N ILE A 88 0.49 6.71 0.09
CA ILE A 88 -0.39 7.62 -0.65
C ILE A 88 -1.24 6.84 -1.66
N VAL A 89 -0.62 5.97 -2.44
CA VAL A 89 -1.28 5.20 -3.50
C VAL A 89 -2.26 4.20 -2.91
N ASP A 90 -1.89 3.49 -1.85
CA ASP A 90 -2.72 2.50 -1.18
C ASP A 90 -4.01 3.13 -0.60
N VAL A 91 -3.87 4.25 0.10
CA VAL A 91 -5.05 4.97 0.64
C VAL A 91 -5.90 5.55 -0.50
N PHE A 92 -5.29 6.09 -1.55
CA PHE A 92 -6.03 6.60 -2.70
C PHE A 92 -6.82 5.48 -3.37
N ASP A 93 -6.21 4.34 -3.65
CA ASP A 93 -6.88 3.15 -4.21
C ASP A 93 -8.00 2.67 -3.28
N ALA A 94 -7.72 2.56 -1.99
CA ALA A 94 -8.73 2.14 -1.01
C ALA A 94 -9.96 3.07 -0.96
N LEU A 95 -9.81 4.34 -1.29
CA LEU A 95 -10.90 5.31 -1.34
C LEU A 95 -11.66 5.28 -2.67
N THR A 96 -10.96 5.11 -3.79
CA THR A 96 -11.51 5.27 -5.14
C THR A 96 -11.89 3.96 -5.84
N SER A 97 -11.46 2.81 -5.33
CA SER A 97 -11.81 1.50 -5.88
C SER A 97 -13.09 0.93 -5.28
N LEU A 98 -13.86 0.19 -6.11
CA LEU A 98 -15.02 -0.56 -5.65
C LEU A 98 -14.57 -1.68 -4.71
N ARG A 99 -15.20 -1.79 -3.55
CA ARG A 99 -14.95 -2.86 -2.59
C ARG A 99 -16.27 -3.52 -2.18
N PRO A 100 -16.28 -4.79 -1.75
CA PRO A 100 -17.52 -5.53 -1.45
C PRO A 100 -18.48 -4.84 -0.48
N TYR A 101 -17.96 -3.94 0.37
CA TYR A 101 -18.73 -3.27 1.43
C TYR A 101 -18.67 -1.75 1.33
N LYS A 102 -18.15 -1.19 0.20
CA LYS A 102 -17.96 0.25 0.07
C LYS A 102 -17.95 0.69 -1.38
N ASP A 103 -18.83 1.64 -1.70
CA ASP A 103 -18.79 2.33 -2.99
C ASP A 103 -17.53 3.21 -3.14
N PRO A 104 -17.02 3.37 -4.36
CA PRO A 104 -15.93 4.29 -4.65
C PRO A 104 -16.29 5.72 -4.26
N TRP A 105 -15.37 6.42 -3.64
CA TRP A 105 -15.54 7.85 -3.41
C TRP A 105 -15.26 8.63 -4.68
N PRO A 106 -15.94 9.78 -4.87
CA PRO A 106 -15.58 10.74 -5.91
C PRO A 106 -14.11 11.17 -5.76
N PHE A 107 -13.44 11.37 -6.89
CA PHE A 107 -12.02 11.75 -6.95
C PHE A 107 -11.68 12.93 -6.03
N GLU A 108 -12.47 14.01 -6.11
CA GLU A 108 -12.25 15.23 -5.34
C GLU A 108 -12.33 14.97 -3.83
N LYS A 109 -13.26 14.11 -3.40
CA LYS A 109 -13.41 13.73 -1.99
C LYS A 109 -12.21 12.91 -1.50
N ALA A 110 -11.73 11.98 -2.32
CA ALA A 110 -10.54 11.19 -2.01
C ALA A 110 -9.30 12.10 -1.88
N MET A 111 -9.08 12.99 -2.85
CA MET A 111 -7.96 13.93 -2.83
C MET A 111 -8.02 14.89 -1.64
N ALA A 112 -9.18 15.45 -1.33
CA ALA A 112 -9.34 16.33 -0.16
C ALA A 112 -9.01 15.61 1.16
N THR A 113 -9.30 14.30 1.24
CA THR A 113 -8.95 13.49 2.42
C THR A 113 -7.45 13.29 2.54
N LEU A 114 -6.76 12.98 1.42
CA LEU A 114 -5.30 12.88 1.44
C LEU A 114 -4.64 14.22 1.80
N GLU A 115 -5.13 15.32 1.25
CA GLU A 115 -4.61 16.66 1.53
C GLU A 115 -4.76 17.06 3.00
N LYS A 116 -5.88 16.73 3.63
CA LYS A 116 -6.10 16.96 5.06
C LYS A 116 -5.06 16.27 5.93
N ASP A 117 -4.59 15.11 5.49
CA ASP A 117 -3.62 14.28 6.22
C ASP A 117 -2.17 14.53 5.78
N ALA A 118 -1.92 15.56 4.95
CA ALA A 118 -0.57 16.01 4.58
C ALA A 118 0.24 16.41 5.84
N GLY A 119 1.46 15.91 5.96
CA GLY A 119 2.34 16.14 7.12
C GLY A 119 1.99 15.31 8.36
N SER A 120 0.80 14.70 8.40
CA SER A 120 0.42 13.77 9.46
C SER A 120 0.57 12.32 9.03
N HIS A 121 -0.19 11.88 8.07
CA HIS A 121 -0.08 10.53 7.50
C HIS A 121 0.90 10.50 6.34
N PHE A 122 0.80 11.46 5.43
CA PHE A 122 1.52 11.47 4.16
C PHE A 122 2.65 12.49 4.15
N ASP A 123 3.71 12.15 3.42
CA ASP A 123 4.78 13.09 3.07
C ASP A 123 4.20 14.21 2.18
N PRO A 124 4.27 15.50 2.61
CA PRO A 124 3.67 16.60 1.87
C PRO A 124 4.29 16.81 0.47
N GLN A 125 5.58 16.54 0.32
CA GLN A 125 6.26 16.73 -0.98
C GLN A 125 5.82 15.65 -1.96
N LEU A 126 5.75 14.39 -1.51
CA LEU A 126 5.29 13.28 -2.34
C LEU A 126 3.81 13.40 -2.68
N LEU A 127 2.98 13.87 -1.73
CA LEU A 127 1.58 14.13 -2.00
C LEU A 127 1.39 15.23 -3.05
N ASN A 128 2.17 16.32 -2.99
CA ASN A 128 2.14 17.37 -4.01
C ASN A 128 2.55 16.83 -5.39
N ALA A 129 3.56 15.97 -5.46
CA ALA A 129 3.92 15.30 -6.70
C ALA A 129 2.80 14.37 -7.21
N PHE A 130 2.18 13.59 -6.32
CA PHE A 130 1.06 12.70 -6.68
C PHE A 130 -0.14 13.47 -7.24
N LYS A 131 -0.48 14.62 -6.69
CA LYS A 131 -1.57 15.48 -7.19
C LYS A 131 -1.43 15.82 -8.67
N THR A 132 -0.22 15.99 -9.18
CA THR A 132 0.00 16.35 -10.60
C THR A 132 -0.37 15.23 -11.57
N VAL A 133 -0.41 13.98 -11.11
CA VAL A 133 -0.68 12.80 -11.94
C VAL A 133 -1.98 12.06 -11.55
N ALA A 134 -2.49 12.28 -10.35
CA ALA A 134 -3.59 11.53 -9.79
C ALA A 134 -4.86 11.56 -10.65
N GLY A 135 -5.24 12.73 -11.19
CA GLY A 135 -6.43 12.87 -12.03
C GLY A 135 -6.33 12.07 -13.33
N ALA A 136 -5.20 12.18 -14.02
CA ALA A 136 -4.97 11.42 -15.25
C ALA A 136 -4.96 9.91 -15.00
N LEU A 137 -4.33 9.45 -13.92
CA LEU A 137 -4.29 8.04 -13.53
C LEU A 137 -5.69 7.53 -13.16
N HIS A 138 -6.45 8.27 -12.38
CA HIS A 138 -7.81 7.90 -12.00
C HIS A 138 -8.72 7.75 -13.21
N ASP A 139 -8.69 8.71 -14.13
CA ASP A 139 -9.46 8.68 -15.37
C ASP A 139 -9.04 7.51 -16.28
N GLU A 140 -7.76 7.23 -16.35
CA GLU A 140 -7.21 6.15 -17.15
C GLU A 140 -7.63 4.78 -16.61
N ILE A 141 -7.49 4.57 -15.29
CA ILE A 141 -7.91 3.33 -14.62
C ILE A 141 -9.42 3.12 -14.75
N GLY A 142 -10.21 4.18 -14.52
CA GLY A 142 -11.67 4.11 -14.62
C GLY A 142 -12.21 3.80 -16.02
N ARG A 143 -11.41 4.06 -17.08
CA ARG A 143 -11.77 3.73 -18.48
C ARG A 143 -11.21 2.39 -18.95
N SER A 144 -10.27 1.82 -18.21
CA SER A 144 -9.59 0.59 -18.60
C SER A 144 -10.39 -0.63 -18.16
N SER A 145 -10.51 -1.61 -19.04
CA SER A 145 -11.00 -2.94 -18.65
C SER A 145 -9.91 -3.69 -17.85
N GLU A 146 -10.30 -4.74 -17.16
CA GLU A 146 -9.36 -5.64 -16.47
C GLU A 146 -8.32 -6.21 -17.45
N ALA A 147 -8.71 -6.51 -18.67
CA ALA A 147 -7.82 -6.99 -19.73
C ALA A 147 -6.78 -5.92 -20.12
N ASP A 148 -7.19 -4.65 -20.23
CA ASP A 148 -6.28 -3.54 -20.53
C ASP A 148 -5.25 -3.33 -19.41
N LEU A 149 -5.70 -3.36 -18.15
CA LEU A 149 -4.83 -3.24 -16.98
C LEU A 149 -3.84 -4.41 -16.89
N SER A 150 -4.31 -5.64 -17.13
CA SER A 150 -3.47 -6.83 -17.19
C SER A 150 -2.43 -6.75 -18.31
N ALA A 151 -2.82 -6.31 -19.50
CA ALA A 151 -1.92 -6.14 -20.64
C ALA A 151 -0.81 -5.09 -20.36
N ARG A 152 -1.08 -4.08 -19.54
CA ARG A 152 -0.10 -3.08 -19.12
C ARG A 152 0.83 -3.58 -18.03
N LEU A 153 0.29 -4.37 -17.09
CA LEU A 153 1.07 -4.91 -15.99
C LEU A 153 2.07 -5.97 -16.47
N THR A 154 1.68 -6.81 -17.42
CA THR A 154 2.50 -7.92 -17.94
C THR A 154 3.91 -7.48 -18.38
N PRO A 155 4.10 -6.45 -19.23
CA PRO A 155 5.45 -6.01 -19.62
C PRO A 155 6.29 -5.47 -18.45
N LEU A 156 5.65 -4.89 -17.45
CA LEU A 156 6.35 -4.41 -16.24
C LEU A 156 6.85 -5.61 -15.41
N VAL A 157 6.00 -6.62 -15.21
CA VAL A 157 6.38 -7.84 -14.51
C VAL A 157 7.50 -8.56 -15.27
N GLU A 158 7.39 -8.73 -16.57
CA GLU A 158 8.43 -9.33 -17.40
C GLU A 158 9.75 -8.57 -17.31
N ARG A 159 9.71 -7.23 -17.42
CA ARG A 159 10.89 -6.38 -17.39
C ARG A 159 11.63 -6.44 -16.05
N TYR A 160 10.92 -6.45 -14.94
CA TYR A 160 11.52 -6.27 -13.62
C TYR A 160 11.68 -7.56 -12.81
N TYR A 161 10.98 -8.65 -13.18
CA TYR A 161 10.96 -9.87 -12.38
C TYR A 161 11.29 -11.14 -13.14
N LEU A 162 11.00 -11.20 -14.45
CA LEU A 162 11.20 -12.42 -15.24
C LEU A 162 12.47 -12.37 -16.12
N ARG A 163 13.03 -11.20 -16.37
CA ARG A 163 14.33 -11.07 -17.04
C ARG A 163 15.43 -11.29 -16.00
N SER A 164 16.24 -12.31 -16.19
CA SER A 164 17.47 -12.49 -15.42
C SER A 164 18.29 -11.19 -15.49
N PRO A 165 18.90 -10.72 -14.38
CA PRO A 165 19.80 -9.59 -14.43
C PRO A 165 20.91 -9.88 -15.46
N PRO A 166 21.39 -8.88 -16.21
CA PRO A 166 22.55 -9.06 -17.07
C PRO A 166 23.71 -9.58 -16.21
N ARG A 167 24.34 -10.67 -16.69
CA ARG A 167 25.52 -11.28 -16.05
C ARG A 167 26.66 -10.30 -16.02
#